data_8df5db6a38889202452a0473a2eb7383
#
_entry.id   8df5db6a38889202452a0473a2eb7383
#
_cell.length_a   1.000
_cell.length_b   1.000
_cell.length_c   1.000
_cell.angle_alpha   90.00
_cell.angle_beta   90.00
_cell.angle_gamma   90.00
#
_symmetry.space_group_name_H-M   'P 1'
#
loop_
_entity.id
_entity.type
_entity.pdbx_description
1 polymer ?
#
loop_
_entity_poly.entity_id
_entity_poly.type
_entity_poly.pdbx_seq_one_letter_code
_entity_poly.pdbx_strand_id
1 'polypeptide(L)'
;KNDGGSPIINEVSGYSENGYSTADESFNTRWMYGTAKGDAAKDQNVIVPANTYKMYCGREPRFYISVLYNEEYHWGKKKATNFFNGGEDGGPSHDSPCAGYLIRKRVDPSAIPTESSGNYKNRQGCLYRLAEAYLSYAESLNEYSIDMGTYDSNKKEILKYINKIRERAGIPQYSEGTEAGKITAPTDPKEMRQLIRRERRVEMNCEAGLRFDDLRRWKEAETALNGKFWGMNMLAKKEDRDSYYKRTVYQTRKFISYWWPIPQDEMDVNINLRQLPGWWK
;
A
#
# COMPACT_ATOMS: atom_id res chain seq x y z
N LYS A 1 -13.95 1.06 8.39
CA LYS A 1 -13.13 -0.08 7.97
C LYS A 1 -13.70 -0.75 6.73
N ASN A 2 -14.99 -1.02 6.69
CA ASN A 2 -15.69 -1.55 5.51
C ASN A 2 -16.08 -0.46 4.50
N ASP A 3 -15.67 0.77 4.73
CA ASP A 3 -15.90 1.93 3.87
C ASP A 3 -14.94 2.00 2.68
N GLY A 4 -14.15 0.95 2.46
CA GLY A 4 -13.11 0.90 1.45
C GLY A 4 -11.86 1.70 1.84
N GLY A 5 -11.78 2.15 3.07
CA GLY A 5 -10.58 2.74 3.61
C GLY A 5 -9.49 1.69 3.79
N SER A 6 -8.38 1.83 3.11
CA SER A 6 -7.22 0.98 3.35
C SER A 6 -6.54 1.38 4.66
N PRO A 7 -6.17 0.43 5.48
CA PRO A 7 -5.35 0.67 6.66
C PRO A 7 -3.95 1.19 6.33
N ILE A 8 -3.48 0.93 5.14
CA ILE A 8 -2.21 1.46 4.65
C ILE A 8 -2.27 2.99 4.53
N ILE A 9 -3.48 3.55 4.36
CA ILE A 9 -3.67 5.00 4.22
C ILE A 9 -3.91 5.66 5.56
N ASN A 10 -4.55 4.95 6.47
CA ASN A 10 -4.89 5.53 7.76
C ASN A 10 -3.77 5.26 8.76
N GLU A 11 -2.67 5.99 8.60
CA GLU A 11 -1.50 5.92 9.47
C GLU A 11 -1.83 6.17 10.95
N VAL A 12 -2.89 6.91 11.20
CA VAL A 12 -3.34 7.22 12.56
C VAL A 12 -4.23 6.10 13.12
N SER A 13 -5.19 5.60 12.35
CA SER A 13 -6.14 4.60 12.84
C SER A 13 -5.55 3.19 12.93
N GLY A 14 -4.52 2.89 12.14
CA GLY A 14 -3.86 1.58 12.21
C GLY A 14 -3.29 1.25 13.58
N TYR A 15 -2.86 2.27 14.31
CA TYR A 15 -2.27 2.12 15.64
C TYR A 15 -3.23 2.44 16.80
N SER A 16 -4.46 2.84 16.50
CA SER A 16 -5.45 3.19 17.54
C SER A 16 -6.24 2.00 18.05
N GLU A 17 -6.19 0.85 17.38
CA GLU A 17 -6.96 -0.33 17.73
C GLU A 17 -6.09 -1.34 18.46
N ASN A 18 -6.26 -1.39 19.77
CA ASN A 18 -5.55 -2.30 20.65
C ASN A 18 -6.31 -3.63 20.83
N GLY A 19 -5.55 -4.66 21.16
CA GLY A 19 -6.07 -5.98 21.49
C GLY A 19 -6.17 -6.90 20.27
N TYR A 20 -6.80 -8.05 20.50
CA TYR A 20 -6.83 -9.17 19.55
C TYR A 20 -8.27 -9.51 19.18
N SER A 21 -8.44 -10.09 17.99
CA SER A 21 -9.74 -10.59 17.54
C SER A 21 -10.16 -11.81 18.34
N THR A 22 -11.46 -12.01 18.45
CA THR A 22 -12.06 -13.16 19.15
C THR A 22 -12.62 -14.22 18.21
N ALA A 23 -12.69 -13.91 16.90
CA ALA A 23 -13.22 -14.79 15.88
C ALA A 23 -12.38 -14.71 14.62
N ASP A 24 -12.47 -15.75 13.79
CA ASP A 24 -11.87 -15.78 12.46
C ASP A 24 -12.64 -14.87 11.50
N GLU A 25 -11.91 -14.23 10.61
CA GLU A 25 -12.48 -13.50 9.46
C GLU A 25 -12.03 -14.17 8.15
N SER A 26 -12.91 -14.29 7.18
CA SER A 26 -12.62 -14.88 5.88
C SER A 26 -12.92 -13.90 4.75
N PHE A 27 -11.99 -13.80 3.80
CA PHE A 27 -12.10 -12.94 2.63
C PHE A 27 -11.90 -13.74 1.35
N ASN A 28 -12.80 -13.59 0.40
CA ASN A 28 -12.62 -14.19 -0.92
C ASN A 28 -11.69 -13.31 -1.76
N THR A 29 -10.55 -13.87 -2.15
CA THR A 29 -9.52 -13.18 -2.94
C THR A 29 -9.51 -13.56 -4.42
N ARG A 30 -10.49 -14.33 -4.86
CA ARG A 30 -10.62 -14.85 -6.22
C ARG A 30 -10.35 -13.81 -7.31
N TRP A 31 -10.98 -12.66 -7.19
CA TRP A 31 -10.87 -11.58 -8.17
C TRP A 31 -9.50 -10.90 -8.24
N MET A 32 -8.67 -11.13 -7.26
CA MET A 32 -7.43 -10.38 -7.07
C MET A 32 -6.21 -11.10 -7.63
N TYR A 33 -6.28 -12.44 -7.74
CA TYR A 33 -5.17 -13.23 -8.31
C TYR A 33 -5.31 -13.48 -9.81
N GLY A 34 -6.40 -13.04 -10.43
CA GLY A 34 -6.68 -13.30 -11.85
C GLY A 34 -6.68 -14.80 -12.12
N THR A 35 -7.80 -15.47 -11.89
CA THR A 35 -7.89 -16.89 -12.20
C THR A 35 -7.89 -17.12 -13.69
N ALA A 36 -6.87 -17.76 -14.21
CA ALA A 36 -7.03 -18.52 -15.43
C ALA A 36 -8.11 -19.56 -15.17
N LYS A 37 -9.07 -19.67 -16.08
CA LYS A 37 -10.19 -20.64 -16.02
C LYS A 37 -9.64 -22.03 -15.70
N GLY A 38 -9.97 -22.59 -14.55
CA GLY A 38 -9.56 -23.93 -14.15
C GLY A 38 -8.55 -24.06 -13.01
N ASP A 39 -8.11 -22.98 -12.41
CA ASP A 39 -7.08 -23.01 -11.35
C ASP A 39 -7.76 -22.97 -9.96
N ALA A 40 -8.31 -24.11 -9.53
CA ALA A 40 -8.99 -24.24 -8.22
C ALA A 40 -8.09 -23.89 -7.02
N ALA A 41 -6.77 -23.98 -7.19
CA ALA A 41 -5.80 -23.63 -6.14
C ALA A 41 -5.71 -22.13 -5.86
N LYS A 42 -6.26 -21.29 -6.74
CA LYS A 42 -6.24 -19.82 -6.64
C LYS A 42 -7.50 -19.23 -6.02
N ASP A 43 -8.52 -20.03 -5.79
CA ASP A 43 -9.77 -19.65 -5.09
C ASP A 43 -9.61 -19.72 -3.56
N GLN A 44 -8.48 -19.33 -3.05
CA GLN A 44 -8.25 -19.41 -1.61
C GLN A 44 -8.86 -18.19 -0.90
N ASN A 45 -9.71 -18.47 0.06
CA ASN A 45 -10.09 -17.49 1.05
C ASN A 45 -8.85 -17.12 1.88
N VAL A 46 -8.57 -15.85 2.03
CA VAL A 46 -7.65 -15.39 3.06
C VAL A 46 -8.38 -15.48 4.38
N ILE A 47 -7.82 -16.23 5.31
CA ILE A 47 -8.34 -16.37 6.66
C ILE A 47 -7.46 -15.52 7.58
N VAL A 48 -8.10 -14.61 8.30
CA VAL A 48 -7.50 -13.87 9.41
C VAL A 48 -7.97 -14.57 10.68
N PRO A 49 -7.12 -15.37 11.33
CA PRO A 49 -7.55 -16.21 12.43
C PRO A 49 -7.90 -15.38 13.67
N ALA A 50 -8.70 -15.95 14.55
CA ALA A 50 -8.91 -15.43 15.90
C ALA A 50 -7.55 -15.20 16.60
N ASN A 51 -7.51 -14.29 17.55
CA ASN A 51 -6.29 -13.86 18.22
C ASN A 51 -5.29 -13.10 17.33
N THR A 52 -5.75 -12.58 16.19
CA THR A 52 -4.98 -11.62 15.36
C THR A 52 -5.09 -10.21 15.96
N TYR A 53 -4.01 -9.44 15.92
CA TYR A 53 -4.04 -8.06 16.41
C TYR A 53 -5.04 -7.22 15.58
N LYS A 54 -5.94 -6.52 16.29
CA LYS A 54 -7.13 -5.89 15.69
C LYS A 54 -6.84 -4.91 14.56
N MET A 55 -5.66 -4.30 14.53
CA MET A 55 -5.32 -3.40 13.44
C MET A 55 -5.21 -4.12 12.08
N TYR A 56 -5.04 -5.43 12.06
CA TYR A 56 -5.01 -6.26 10.85
C TYR A 56 -6.38 -6.82 10.46
N CYS A 57 -7.36 -6.72 11.34
CA CYS A 57 -8.69 -7.28 11.13
C CYS A 57 -9.62 -6.32 10.37
N GLY A 58 -10.60 -6.85 9.64
CA GLY A 58 -11.63 -6.07 8.94
C GLY A 58 -11.07 -5.13 7.88
N ARG A 59 -9.95 -5.48 7.26
CA ARG A 59 -9.32 -4.67 6.23
C ARG A 59 -9.87 -4.98 4.85
N GLU A 60 -9.68 -4.07 3.91
CA GLU A 60 -10.04 -4.33 2.53
C GLU A 60 -9.16 -5.44 1.92
N PRO A 61 -9.68 -6.21 0.94
CA PRO A 61 -8.96 -7.36 0.37
C PRO A 61 -7.56 -7.04 -0.16
N ARG A 62 -7.34 -5.86 -0.72
CA ARG A 62 -6.01 -5.46 -1.25
C ARG A 62 -4.93 -5.39 -0.18
N PHE A 63 -5.28 -5.17 1.10
CA PHE A 63 -4.31 -5.23 2.20
C PHE A 63 -3.70 -6.62 2.30
N TYR A 64 -4.53 -7.64 2.42
CA TYR A 64 -4.09 -9.03 2.62
C TYR A 64 -3.32 -9.62 1.44
N ILE A 65 -3.47 -9.04 0.25
CA ILE A 65 -2.74 -9.46 -0.94
C ILE A 65 -1.42 -8.70 -1.10
N SER A 66 -1.38 -7.46 -0.65
CA SER A 66 -0.22 -6.59 -0.90
C SER A 66 0.80 -6.62 0.23
N VAL A 67 0.36 -6.92 1.45
CA VAL A 67 1.15 -6.76 2.67
C VAL A 67 1.17 -8.08 3.44
N LEU A 68 2.35 -8.46 3.89
CA LEU A 68 2.56 -9.54 4.85
C LEU A 68 2.87 -8.92 6.21
N TYR A 69 2.12 -9.30 7.23
CA TYR A 69 2.25 -8.80 8.60
C TYR A 69 2.62 -9.92 9.58
N ASN A 70 2.98 -9.57 10.79
CA ASN A 70 3.37 -10.55 11.79
C ASN A 70 2.22 -11.48 12.17
N GLU A 71 2.51 -12.77 12.28
CA GLU A 71 1.56 -13.86 12.60
C GLU A 71 0.51 -14.12 11.51
N GLU A 72 0.68 -13.54 10.31
CA GLU A 72 -0.14 -13.90 9.15
C GLU A 72 0.26 -15.28 8.63
N TYR A 73 -0.73 -16.10 8.26
CA TYR A 73 -0.46 -17.38 7.62
C TYR A 73 0.18 -17.18 6.23
N HIS A 74 1.38 -17.70 6.08
CA HIS A 74 2.12 -17.64 4.82
C HIS A 74 1.93 -18.97 4.06
N TRP A 75 1.20 -18.93 2.96
CA TRP A 75 0.87 -20.13 2.17
C TRP A 75 2.11 -20.87 1.65
N GLY A 76 3.18 -20.19 1.26
CA GLY A 76 4.42 -20.82 0.80
C GLY A 76 5.14 -21.59 1.89
N LYS A 77 5.16 -21.05 3.10
CA LYS A 77 5.75 -21.70 4.28
C LYS A 77 4.80 -22.65 4.99
N LYS A 78 3.50 -22.59 4.71
CA LYS A 78 2.43 -23.33 5.40
C LYS A 78 2.41 -23.12 6.93
N LYS A 79 2.88 -21.99 7.39
CA LYS A 79 2.92 -21.56 8.79
C LYS A 79 2.76 -20.05 8.93
N ALA A 80 2.49 -19.59 10.14
CA ALA A 80 2.42 -18.17 10.42
C ALA A 80 3.82 -17.53 10.35
N THR A 81 3.88 -16.28 9.89
CA THR A 81 5.10 -15.47 9.94
C THR A 81 5.47 -15.17 11.39
N ASN A 82 6.76 -15.01 11.63
CA ASN A 82 7.29 -14.72 12.97
C ASN A 82 8.31 -13.57 12.88
N PHE A 83 7.81 -12.33 12.94
CA PHE A 83 8.61 -11.11 12.85
C PHE A 83 9.15 -10.62 14.19
N PHE A 84 8.86 -11.31 15.28
CA PHE A 84 9.43 -10.98 16.59
C PHE A 84 10.96 -11.08 16.57
N ASN A 85 11.60 -10.33 17.46
CA ASN A 85 13.05 -10.42 17.63
C ASN A 85 13.47 -11.85 18.01
N GLY A 86 14.38 -12.42 17.23
CA GLY A 86 14.79 -13.82 17.34
C GLY A 86 13.83 -14.82 16.70
N GLY A 87 12.72 -14.34 16.11
CA GLY A 87 11.83 -15.18 15.32
C GLY A 87 12.44 -15.56 13.96
N GLU A 88 11.87 -16.58 13.32
CA GLU A 88 12.38 -17.11 12.04
C GLU A 88 12.42 -16.06 10.91
N ASP A 89 11.43 -15.17 10.87
CA ASP A 89 11.32 -14.09 9.88
C ASP A 89 11.66 -12.71 10.49
N GLY A 90 12.13 -12.69 11.76
CA GLY A 90 12.43 -11.48 12.52
C GLY A 90 13.90 -11.14 12.58
N GLY A 91 14.21 -10.03 13.27
CA GLY A 91 15.59 -9.57 13.45
C GLY A 91 16.35 -10.26 14.58
N PRO A 92 17.65 -9.94 14.70
CA PRO A 92 18.39 -9.04 13.80
C PRO A 92 18.92 -9.77 12.57
N SER A 93 18.48 -9.38 11.41
CA SER A 93 18.99 -9.85 10.11
C SER A 93 18.79 -8.75 9.09
N HIS A 94 19.66 -8.65 8.07
CA HIS A 94 19.49 -7.65 7.01
C HIS A 94 18.23 -7.89 6.16
N ASP A 95 17.72 -9.13 6.16
CA ASP A 95 16.50 -9.53 5.43
C ASP A 95 15.22 -9.41 6.28
N SER A 96 15.35 -9.03 7.55
CA SER A 96 14.20 -8.89 8.43
C SER A 96 13.39 -7.62 8.12
N PRO A 97 12.07 -7.61 8.41
CA PRO A 97 11.24 -6.43 8.17
C PRO A 97 11.66 -5.28 9.08
N CYS A 98 12.01 -4.13 8.49
CA CYS A 98 12.44 -2.95 9.25
C CYS A 98 11.32 -2.29 10.05
N ALA A 99 10.07 -2.39 9.58
CA ALA A 99 8.90 -1.71 10.14
C ALA A 99 7.76 -2.65 10.53
N GLY A 100 8.00 -3.95 10.53
CA GLY A 100 7.01 -4.97 10.89
C GLY A 100 6.12 -5.41 9.72
N TYR A 101 6.48 -5.10 8.48
CA TYR A 101 5.75 -5.48 7.28
C TYR A 101 6.70 -5.91 6.17
N LEU A 102 6.26 -6.86 5.34
CA LEU A 102 6.90 -7.23 4.09
C LEU A 102 5.93 -7.07 2.91
N ILE A 103 6.50 -6.92 1.71
CA ILE A 103 5.73 -6.81 0.48
C ILE A 103 5.34 -8.22 0.01
N ARG A 104 4.02 -8.48 -0.04
CA ARG A 104 3.44 -9.69 -0.61
C ARG A 104 3.03 -9.53 -2.06
N LYS A 105 2.73 -8.33 -2.48
CA LYS A 105 2.26 -8.01 -3.84
C LYS A 105 3.21 -8.58 -4.90
N ARG A 106 2.65 -9.28 -5.89
CA ARG A 106 3.39 -9.93 -6.99
C ARG A 106 4.29 -11.10 -6.58
N VAL A 107 4.14 -11.63 -5.38
CA VAL A 107 4.77 -12.90 -5.02
C VAL A 107 3.91 -14.03 -5.58
N ASP A 108 4.49 -14.91 -6.38
CA ASP A 108 3.79 -16.08 -6.93
C ASP A 108 3.44 -17.05 -5.78
N PRO A 109 2.17 -17.42 -5.60
CA PRO A 109 1.76 -18.35 -4.55
C PRO A 109 2.41 -19.72 -4.63
N SER A 110 2.86 -20.15 -5.81
CA SER A 110 3.55 -21.42 -6.00
C SER A 110 5.07 -21.34 -5.77
N ALA A 111 5.61 -20.15 -5.53
CA ALA A 111 7.01 -19.99 -5.15
C ALA A 111 7.17 -20.40 -3.69
N ILE A 112 7.71 -21.60 -3.47
CA ILE A 112 8.04 -22.11 -2.15
C ILE A 112 9.55 -21.96 -1.96
N PRO A 113 10.01 -21.05 -1.10
CA PRO A 113 11.42 -20.98 -0.73
C PRO A 113 11.73 -22.23 0.12
N THR A 114 12.52 -23.13 -0.44
CA THR A 114 13.11 -24.26 0.30
C THR A 114 14.59 -24.00 0.47
N GLU A 115 15.18 -24.54 1.54
CA GLU A 115 16.57 -24.26 1.94
C GLU A 115 17.63 -24.65 0.89
N SER A 116 17.32 -25.53 -0.05
CA SER A 116 18.33 -26.06 -0.99
C SER A 116 18.01 -25.88 -2.47
N SER A 117 16.80 -25.67 -2.85
CA SER A 117 16.40 -25.47 -4.26
C SER A 117 15.02 -24.83 -4.33
N GLY A 118 14.92 -23.58 -3.91
CA GLY A 118 13.66 -22.85 -3.98
C GLY A 118 13.11 -22.83 -5.39
N ASN A 119 11.85 -23.15 -5.57
CA ASN A 119 11.16 -22.92 -6.82
C ASN A 119 10.92 -21.43 -6.98
N TYR A 120 11.99 -20.70 -7.29
CA TYR A 120 11.93 -19.27 -7.49
C TYR A 120 11.32 -19.00 -8.85
N LYS A 121 10.17 -18.36 -8.85
CA LYS A 121 9.59 -17.80 -10.06
C LYS A 121 9.96 -16.33 -10.15
N ASN A 122 10.44 -15.93 -11.33
CA ASN A 122 10.71 -14.53 -11.59
C ASN A 122 9.44 -13.70 -11.41
N ARG A 123 9.56 -12.64 -10.62
CA ARG A 123 8.47 -11.66 -10.51
C ARG A 123 8.36 -10.92 -11.83
N GLN A 124 7.17 -10.97 -12.42
CA GLN A 124 6.91 -10.15 -13.60
C GLN A 124 6.83 -8.68 -13.20
N GLY A 125 7.68 -7.86 -13.79
CA GLY A 125 7.64 -6.40 -13.65
C GLY A 125 6.57 -5.84 -14.57
N CYS A 126 5.54 -5.22 -14.04
CA CYS A 126 4.60 -4.44 -14.83
C CYS A 126 5.13 -3.02 -14.99
N LEU A 127 5.43 -2.60 -16.21
CA LEU A 127 5.89 -1.23 -16.49
C LEU A 127 4.73 -0.23 -16.36
N TYR A 128 3.56 -0.60 -16.84
CA TYR A 128 2.35 0.21 -16.81
C TYR A 128 1.12 -0.69 -16.83
N ARG A 129 0.07 -0.33 -16.11
CA ARG A 129 -1.15 -1.14 -16.07
C ARG A 129 -2.41 -0.26 -16.12
N LEU A 130 -3.50 -0.88 -16.56
CA LEU A 130 -4.75 -0.19 -16.83
C LEU A 130 -5.32 0.58 -15.62
N ALA A 131 -5.09 0.08 -14.39
CA ALA A 131 -5.50 0.80 -13.19
C ALA A 131 -4.80 2.15 -13.04
N GLU A 132 -3.55 2.26 -13.43
CA GLU A 132 -2.82 3.52 -13.45
C GLU A 132 -3.42 4.50 -14.48
N ALA A 133 -3.77 4.01 -15.68
CA ALA A 133 -4.45 4.80 -16.69
C ALA A 133 -5.79 5.32 -16.20
N TYR A 134 -6.60 4.48 -15.55
CA TYR A 134 -7.89 4.87 -15.00
C TYR A 134 -7.77 5.96 -13.94
N LEU A 135 -6.83 5.80 -13.01
CA LEU A 135 -6.62 6.79 -11.95
C LEU A 135 -6.03 8.09 -12.47
N SER A 136 -5.11 8.01 -13.44
CA SER A 136 -4.55 9.20 -14.08
C SER A 136 -5.62 9.98 -14.86
N TYR A 137 -6.49 9.28 -15.58
CA TYR A 137 -7.61 9.91 -16.28
C TYR A 137 -8.60 10.56 -15.30
N ALA A 138 -9.01 9.84 -14.25
CA ALA A 138 -9.91 10.37 -13.23
C ALA A 138 -9.32 11.62 -12.55
N GLU A 139 -8.02 11.59 -12.24
CA GLU A 139 -7.31 12.73 -11.66
C GLU A 139 -7.30 13.92 -12.62
N SER A 140 -6.87 13.71 -13.86
CA SER A 140 -6.79 14.78 -14.86
C SER A 140 -8.16 15.41 -15.15
N LEU A 141 -9.22 14.59 -15.23
CA LEU A 141 -10.57 15.09 -15.44
C LEU A 141 -11.07 15.87 -14.23
N ASN A 142 -10.74 15.45 -13.01
CA ASN A 142 -11.10 16.19 -11.80
C ASN A 142 -10.37 17.54 -11.73
N GLU A 143 -9.05 17.57 -12.00
CA GLU A 143 -8.29 18.83 -12.03
C GLU A 143 -8.83 19.80 -13.09
N TYR A 144 -9.06 19.29 -14.32
CA TYR A 144 -9.73 20.06 -15.37
C TYR A 144 -11.08 20.62 -14.91
N SER A 145 -11.88 19.80 -14.20
CA SER A 145 -13.18 20.21 -13.71
C SER A 145 -13.11 21.30 -12.64
N ILE A 146 -12.04 21.31 -11.84
CA ILE A 146 -11.79 22.39 -10.86
C ILE A 146 -11.50 23.69 -11.59
N ASP A 147 -10.63 23.66 -12.59
CA ASP A 147 -10.21 24.85 -13.31
C ASP A 147 -11.37 25.45 -14.16
N MET A 148 -12.21 24.60 -14.71
CA MET A 148 -13.30 25.01 -15.61
C MET A 148 -14.65 25.18 -14.90
N GLY A 149 -14.78 24.83 -13.62
CA GLY A 149 -16.06 24.87 -12.91
C GLY A 149 -17.09 23.85 -13.42
N THR A 150 -16.64 22.70 -13.95
CA THR A 150 -17.49 21.68 -14.61
C THR A 150 -17.60 20.38 -13.85
N TYR A 151 -17.34 20.39 -12.54
CA TYR A 151 -17.27 19.18 -11.74
C TYR A 151 -18.56 18.35 -11.76
N ASP A 152 -19.72 18.98 -11.61
CA ASP A 152 -21.01 18.27 -11.58
C ASP A 152 -21.28 17.51 -12.89
N SER A 153 -20.87 18.08 -14.02
CA SER A 153 -21.02 17.46 -15.34
C SER A 153 -20.07 16.28 -15.53
N ASN A 154 -18.87 16.32 -14.94
CA ASN A 154 -17.83 15.33 -15.13
C ASN A 154 -17.78 14.27 -14.00
N LYS A 155 -18.46 14.52 -12.88
CA LYS A 155 -18.44 13.67 -11.69
C LYS A 155 -18.74 12.21 -12.01
N LYS A 156 -19.77 11.95 -12.80
CA LYS A 156 -20.16 10.60 -13.21
C LYS A 156 -19.03 9.85 -13.95
N GLU A 157 -18.36 10.54 -14.85
CA GLU A 157 -17.25 9.94 -15.62
C GLU A 157 -16.03 9.71 -14.74
N ILE A 158 -15.69 10.62 -13.83
CA ILE A 158 -14.64 10.43 -12.82
C ILE A 158 -14.93 9.17 -11.99
N LEU A 159 -16.14 9.05 -11.44
CA LEU A 159 -16.55 7.91 -10.63
C LEU A 159 -16.52 6.59 -11.39
N LYS A 160 -16.85 6.58 -12.67
CA LYS A 160 -16.82 5.39 -13.53
C LYS A 160 -15.45 4.71 -13.51
N TYR A 161 -14.38 5.47 -13.62
CA TYR A 161 -13.02 4.89 -13.65
C TYR A 161 -12.51 4.49 -12.27
N ILE A 162 -12.83 5.23 -11.24
CA ILE A 162 -12.54 4.84 -9.86
C ILE A 162 -13.29 3.55 -9.51
N ASN A 163 -14.55 3.46 -9.87
CA ASN A 163 -15.41 2.32 -9.57
C ASN A 163 -14.99 1.02 -10.27
N LYS A 164 -14.42 1.08 -11.48
CA LYS A 164 -13.81 -0.11 -12.12
C LYS A 164 -12.71 -0.74 -11.25
N ILE A 165 -11.94 0.08 -10.55
CA ILE A 165 -10.90 -0.40 -9.64
C ILE A 165 -11.54 -0.97 -8.38
N ARG A 166 -12.51 -0.27 -7.80
CA ARG A 166 -13.18 -0.67 -6.57
C ARG A 166 -14.01 -1.94 -6.75
N GLU A 167 -14.69 -2.09 -7.89
CA GLU A 167 -15.40 -3.30 -8.28
C GLU A 167 -14.45 -4.50 -8.35
N ARG A 168 -13.35 -4.37 -9.07
CA ARG A 168 -12.33 -5.43 -9.13
C ARG A 168 -11.76 -5.76 -7.74
N ALA A 169 -11.58 -4.75 -6.89
CA ALA A 169 -11.07 -4.93 -5.53
C ALA A 169 -12.11 -5.53 -4.56
N GLY A 170 -13.37 -5.72 -4.98
CA GLY A 170 -14.44 -6.26 -4.15
C GLY A 170 -14.86 -5.33 -3.01
N ILE A 171 -14.75 -4.02 -3.21
CA ILE A 171 -15.09 -3.00 -2.20
C ILE A 171 -16.23 -2.09 -2.70
N PRO A 172 -16.99 -1.46 -1.78
CA PRO A 172 -18.10 -0.61 -2.16
C PRO A 172 -17.71 0.47 -3.16
N GLN A 173 -18.50 0.61 -4.22
CA GLN A 173 -18.33 1.64 -5.24
C GLN A 173 -18.84 2.99 -4.73
N TYR A 174 -18.43 4.07 -5.39
CA TYR A 174 -18.98 5.40 -5.15
C TYR A 174 -20.20 5.66 -6.03
N SER A 175 -21.15 6.44 -5.52
CA SER A 175 -22.33 6.95 -6.26
C SER A 175 -22.42 8.46 -6.16
N GLU A 176 -23.10 9.08 -7.11
CA GLU A 176 -23.32 10.55 -7.11
C GLU A 176 -24.24 10.99 -5.96
N GLY A 177 -25.18 10.13 -5.59
CA GLY A 177 -26.12 10.33 -4.50
C GLY A 177 -26.15 9.14 -3.54
N THR A 178 -27.15 9.08 -2.68
CA THR A 178 -27.33 7.97 -1.73
C THR A 178 -27.88 6.75 -2.46
N GLU A 179 -27.08 5.70 -2.52
CA GLU A 179 -27.45 4.39 -3.07
C GLU A 179 -27.07 3.27 -2.08
N ALA A 180 -27.94 2.27 -1.95
CA ALA A 180 -27.70 1.13 -1.07
C ALA A 180 -26.42 0.38 -1.47
N GLY A 181 -25.56 0.09 -0.50
CA GLY A 181 -24.29 -0.65 -0.69
C GLY A 181 -23.19 0.17 -1.38
N LYS A 182 -23.40 1.45 -1.65
CA LYS A 182 -22.41 2.37 -2.20
C LYS A 182 -22.08 3.50 -1.22
N ILE A 183 -20.99 4.18 -1.50
CA ILE A 183 -20.52 5.33 -0.73
C ILE A 183 -20.86 6.59 -1.52
N THR A 184 -21.54 7.53 -0.90
CA THR A 184 -21.83 8.83 -1.54
C THR A 184 -20.51 9.57 -1.81
N ALA A 185 -20.29 9.93 -3.06
CA ALA A 185 -19.09 10.65 -3.47
C ALA A 185 -19.14 12.11 -3.03
N PRO A 186 -17.99 12.74 -2.79
CA PRO A 186 -17.92 14.15 -2.42
C PRO A 186 -18.63 15.07 -3.42
N THR A 187 -19.19 16.15 -2.91
CA THR A 187 -19.73 17.25 -3.73
C THR A 187 -18.66 18.29 -4.04
N ASP A 188 -17.61 18.37 -3.22
CA ASP A 188 -16.47 19.25 -3.46
C ASP A 188 -15.41 18.52 -4.31
N PRO A 189 -15.00 19.06 -5.47
CA PRO A 189 -13.97 18.49 -6.30
C PRO A 189 -12.58 18.43 -5.61
N LYS A 190 -12.32 19.25 -4.59
CA LYS A 190 -11.10 19.17 -3.80
C LYS A 190 -11.10 17.94 -2.89
N GLU A 191 -12.24 17.59 -2.33
CA GLU A 191 -12.39 16.33 -1.59
C GLU A 191 -12.30 15.13 -2.54
N MET A 192 -12.87 15.23 -3.75
CA MET A 192 -12.70 14.23 -4.80
C MET A 192 -11.23 14.04 -5.18
N ARG A 193 -10.43 15.10 -5.26
CA ARG A 193 -8.95 15.02 -5.45
C ARG A 193 -8.31 14.15 -4.38
N GLN A 194 -8.65 14.36 -3.10
CA GLN A 194 -8.08 13.57 -2.01
C GLN A 194 -8.52 12.10 -2.10
N LEU A 195 -9.76 11.86 -2.49
CA LEU A 195 -10.28 10.52 -2.71
C LEU A 195 -9.52 9.79 -3.83
N ILE A 196 -9.30 10.44 -4.97
CA ILE A 196 -8.53 9.88 -6.09
C ILE A 196 -7.09 9.59 -5.67
N ARG A 197 -6.43 10.53 -5.00
CA ARG A 197 -5.06 10.35 -4.49
C ARG A 197 -4.96 9.22 -3.48
N ARG A 198 -5.96 9.07 -2.63
CA ARG A 198 -6.08 7.96 -1.69
C ARG A 198 -6.25 6.62 -2.42
N GLU A 199 -7.18 6.53 -3.37
CA GLU A 199 -7.39 5.32 -4.16
C GLU A 199 -6.12 4.93 -4.93
N ARG A 200 -5.42 5.91 -5.52
CA ARG A 200 -4.15 5.71 -6.22
C ARG A 200 -3.05 5.19 -5.27
N ARG A 201 -2.94 5.75 -4.08
CA ARG A 201 -1.97 5.28 -3.07
C ARG A 201 -2.19 3.82 -2.71
N VAL A 202 -3.45 3.40 -2.52
CA VAL A 202 -3.79 2.02 -2.16
C VAL A 202 -3.58 1.07 -3.31
N GLU A 203 -4.13 1.41 -4.47
CA GLU A 203 -4.10 0.56 -5.65
C GLU A 203 -2.67 0.35 -6.17
N MET A 204 -1.88 1.40 -6.19
CA MET A 204 -0.50 1.39 -6.71
C MET A 204 0.54 1.11 -5.61
N ASN A 205 0.09 0.67 -4.41
CA ASN A 205 1.00 0.35 -3.31
C ASN A 205 2.04 -0.70 -3.72
N CYS A 206 3.28 -0.50 -3.31
CA CYS A 206 4.43 -1.37 -3.61
C CYS A 206 4.74 -1.54 -5.11
N GLU A 207 4.39 -0.56 -5.93
CA GLU A 207 4.76 -0.51 -7.35
C GLU A 207 5.80 0.59 -7.60
N ALA A 208 6.94 0.18 -8.13
CA ALA A 208 8.06 0.90 -8.73
C ALA A 208 8.12 2.44 -8.57
N GLY A 209 8.22 2.93 -7.35
CA GLY A 209 8.46 4.37 -7.12
C GLY A 209 7.26 5.31 -7.32
N LEU A 210 6.14 4.83 -7.84
CA LEU A 210 4.98 5.65 -8.21
C LEU A 210 4.51 6.59 -7.09
N ARG A 211 4.52 6.14 -5.84
CA ARG A 211 4.14 7.02 -4.71
C ARG A 211 5.10 8.20 -4.54
N PHE A 212 6.39 7.97 -4.73
CA PHE A 212 7.39 9.03 -4.64
C PHE A 212 7.21 10.06 -5.75
N ASP A 213 6.98 9.60 -6.98
CA ASP A 213 6.73 10.47 -8.13
C ASP A 213 5.43 11.25 -7.98
N ASP A 214 4.36 10.61 -7.50
CA ASP A 214 3.09 11.26 -7.18
C ASP A 214 3.26 12.39 -6.16
N LEU A 215 3.97 12.15 -5.06
CA LEU A 215 4.22 13.17 -4.05
C LEU A 215 5.04 14.35 -4.59
N ARG A 216 5.96 14.09 -5.50
CA ARG A 216 6.75 15.14 -6.15
C ARG A 216 5.91 15.99 -7.11
N ARG A 217 5.12 15.36 -7.99
CA ARG A 217 4.27 16.08 -8.94
C ARG A 217 3.13 16.84 -8.25
N TRP A 218 2.62 16.34 -7.11
CA TRP A 218 1.62 17.05 -6.30
C TRP A 218 2.21 18.13 -5.39
N LYS A 219 3.53 18.24 -5.32
CA LYS A 219 4.25 19.14 -4.40
C LYS A 219 3.95 18.84 -2.91
N GLU A 220 3.71 17.58 -2.59
CA GLU A 220 3.46 17.09 -1.23
C GLU A 220 4.69 16.39 -0.60
N ALA A 221 5.79 16.23 -1.35
CA ALA A 221 6.96 15.49 -0.89
C ALA A 221 7.60 16.09 0.36
N GLU A 222 7.65 17.42 0.49
CA GLU A 222 8.19 18.09 1.67
C GLU A 222 7.40 17.77 2.94
N THR A 223 6.10 17.60 2.84
CA THR A 223 5.26 17.24 3.99
C THR A 223 5.28 15.74 4.24
N ALA A 224 5.15 14.93 3.19
CA ALA A 224 4.94 13.48 3.33
C ALA A 224 6.23 12.69 3.56
N LEU A 225 7.39 13.21 3.14
CA LEU A 225 8.68 12.52 3.21
C LEU A 225 9.63 13.07 4.27
N ASN A 226 9.19 14.02 5.07
CA ASN A 226 9.95 14.55 6.19
C ASN A 226 9.47 14.02 7.54
N GLY A 227 10.41 13.90 8.47
CA GLY A 227 10.11 13.58 9.86
C GLY A 227 10.25 12.11 10.20
N LYS A 228 9.53 11.70 11.23
CA LYS A 228 9.60 10.35 11.80
C LYS A 228 8.68 9.40 11.03
N PHE A 229 9.24 8.26 10.63
CA PHE A 229 8.51 7.14 10.06
C PHE A 229 8.33 6.05 11.11
N TRP A 230 7.13 5.53 11.20
CA TRP A 230 6.70 4.66 12.29
C TRP A 230 6.45 3.25 11.81
N GLY A 231 6.76 2.30 12.65
CA GLY A 231 6.52 0.88 12.45
C GLY A 231 6.23 0.18 13.78
N MET A 232 6.37 -1.13 13.80
CA MET A 232 6.30 -1.95 14.99
C MET A 232 7.60 -1.88 15.77
N ASN A 233 7.55 -2.26 17.04
CA ASN A 233 8.75 -2.45 17.84
C ASN A 233 9.43 -3.77 17.49
N MET A 234 10.36 -3.71 16.54
CA MET A 234 11.08 -4.88 16.05
C MET A 234 12.07 -5.50 17.06
N LEU A 235 12.25 -4.86 18.21
CA LEU A 235 13.09 -5.39 19.30
C LEU A 235 12.29 -6.26 20.28
N ALA A 236 10.96 -6.26 20.17
CA ALA A 236 10.12 -7.06 21.04
C ALA A 236 10.17 -8.55 20.68
N LYS A 237 10.25 -9.38 21.70
CA LYS A 237 10.20 -10.84 21.60
C LYS A 237 8.76 -11.34 21.61
N LYS A 238 8.55 -12.60 21.24
CA LYS A 238 7.23 -13.23 21.20
C LYS A 238 6.54 -13.28 22.57
N GLU A 239 7.31 -13.39 23.63
CA GLU A 239 6.84 -13.41 25.02
C GLU A 239 6.24 -12.05 25.45
N ASP A 240 6.65 -10.96 24.78
CA ASP A 240 6.10 -9.60 24.98
C ASP A 240 5.41 -9.12 23.71
N ARG A 241 4.41 -9.87 23.28
CA ARG A 241 3.67 -9.65 22.04
C ARG A 241 3.05 -8.25 21.97
N ASP A 242 2.53 -7.73 23.10
CA ASP A 242 1.93 -6.41 23.13
C ASP A 242 2.96 -5.29 22.90
N SER A 243 4.19 -5.49 23.34
CA SER A 243 5.28 -4.55 23.08
C SER A 243 5.64 -4.46 21.61
N TYR A 244 5.50 -5.56 20.85
CA TYR A 244 5.74 -5.57 19.41
C TYR A 244 4.81 -4.59 18.69
N TYR A 245 3.54 -4.53 19.07
CA TYR A 245 2.54 -3.67 18.43
C TYR A 245 2.59 -2.21 18.88
N LYS A 246 3.50 -1.84 19.77
CA LYS A 246 3.72 -0.43 20.13
C LYS A 246 4.36 0.33 18.96
N ARG A 247 3.71 1.43 18.61
CA ARG A 247 4.20 2.34 17.56
C ARG A 247 5.58 2.85 17.90
N THR A 248 6.57 2.51 17.07
CA THR A 248 7.99 2.83 17.27
C THR A 248 8.55 3.53 16.04
N VAL A 249 9.42 4.52 16.26
CA VAL A 249 10.12 5.19 15.16
C VAL A 249 11.18 4.23 14.61
N TYR A 250 11.02 3.81 13.35
CA TYR A 250 12.02 2.97 12.70
C TYR A 250 13.00 3.78 11.85
N GLN A 251 12.61 4.96 11.40
CA GLN A 251 13.45 5.84 10.59
C GLN A 251 13.02 7.29 10.72
N THR A 252 13.99 8.21 10.63
CA THR A 252 13.74 9.64 10.42
C THR A 252 14.30 10.02 9.06
N ARG A 253 13.50 10.70 8.25
CA ARG A 253 13.86 11.11 6.89
C ARG A 253 13.80 12.62 6.75
N LYS A 254 14.59 13.13 5.79
CA LYS A 254 14.55 14.51 5.35
C LYS A 254 14.44 14.52 3.83
N PHE A 255 13.39 15.14 3.31
CA PHE A 255 13.29 15.43 1.89
C PHE A 255 14.18 16.64 1.59
N ILE A 256 15.08 16.52 0.63
CA ILE A 256 16.09 17.55 0.36
C ILE A 256 15.61 18.51 -0.72
N SER A 257 15.17 17.99 -1.87
CA SER A 257 14.82 18.83 -3.01
C SER A 257 13.93 18.09 -4.00
N TYR A 258 13.14 18.84 -4.76
CA TYR A 258 12.41 18.34 -5.93
C TYR A 258 13.32 18.08 -7.13
N TRP A 259 14.51 18.66 -7.13
CA TRP A 259 15.54 18.42 -8.14
C TRP A 259 16.40 17.23 -7.76
N TRP A 260 16.81 16.45 -8.74
CA TRP A 260 17.82 15.41 -8.54
C TRP A 260 19.21 16.04 -8.51
N PRO A 261 20.14 15.53 -7.70
CA PRO A 261 21.51 16.05 -7.74
C PRO A 261 22.16 15.73 -9.09
N ILE A 262 23.03 16.63 -9.54
CA ILE A 262 23.96 16.29 -10.61
C ILE A 262 24.96 15.28 -10.00
N PRO A 263 25.23 14.13 -10.71
CA PRO A 263 26.22 13.17 -10.25
C PRO A 263 27.58 13.83 -9.99
N GLN A 264 28.27 13.40 -8.94
CA GLN A 264 29.55 14.00 -8.57
C GLN A 264 30.59 13.83 -9.69
N ASP A 265 30.62 12.69 -10.34
CA ASP A 265 31.55 12.40 -11.45
C ASP A 265 31.39 13.42 -12.59
N GLU A 266 30.17 13.83 -12.91
CA GLU A 266 29.91 14.87 -13.93
C GLU A 266 30.40 16.23 -13.49
N MET A 267 30.28 16.56 -12.22
CA MET A 267 30.76 17.83 -11.65
C MET A 267 32.29 17.87 -11.60
N ASP A 268 32.91 16.73 -11.36
CA ASP A 268 34.39 16.63 -11.30
C ASP A 268 35.02 16.80 -12.69
N VAL A 269 34.31 16.38 -13.75
CA VAL A 269 34.75 16.55 -15.15
C VAL A 269 34.51 17.96 -15.64
N ASN A 270 33.41 18.60 -15.25
CA ASN A 270 33.05 19.94 -15.72
C ASN A 270 32.94 20.91 -14.56
N ILE A 271 34.02 21.65 -14.31
CA ILE A 271 34.14 22.64 -13.22
C ILE A 271 33.15 23.81 -13.30
N ASN A 272 32.50 24.00 -14.46
CA ASN A 272 31.47 25.03 -14.63
C ASN A 272 30.09 24.60 -14.18
N LEU A 273 29.88 23.29 -13.90
CA LEU A 273 28.63 22.80 -13.34
C LEU A 273 28.47 23.26 -11.90
N ARG A 274 27.27 23.73 -11.58
CA ARG A 274 26.86 24.02 -10.22
C ARG A 274 25.77 23.07 -9.79
N GLN A 275 25.90 22.53 -8.58
CA GLN A 275 24.89 21.63 -8.04
C GLN A 275 23.53 22.32 -7.94
N LEU A 276 22.47 21.54 -8.09
CA LEU A 276 21.10 22.06 -8.02
C LEU A 276 20.70 22.48 -6.60
N PRO A 277 19.71 23.40 -6.46
CA PRO A 277 19.26 23.89 -5.15
C PRO A 277 18.88 22.77 -4.18
N GLY A 278 19.38 22.88 -2.96
CA GLY A 278 19.20 21.89 -1.91
C GLY A 278 20.32 20.84 -1.83
N TRP A 279 21.15 20.69 -2.87
CA TRP A 279 22.24 19.70 -2.95
C TRP A 279 23.64 20.29 -2.82
N TRP A 280 23.76 21.58 -2.87
CA TRP A 280 25.06 22.22 -2.58
C TRP A 280 25.41 22.11 -1.09
N LYS A 281 26.62 21.81 -0.83
CA LYS A 281 27.25 21.91 0.48
C LYS A 281 27.90 23.27 0.65
#